data_65699617d99ca887ce8184c4dcf2c56c
#
_entry.id   65699617d99ca887ce8184c4dcf2c56c
#
_cell.length_a   1.000
_cell.length_b   1.000
_cell.length_c   1.000
_cell.angle_alpha   90.00
_cell.angle_beta   90.00
_cell.angle_gamma   90.00
#
_symmetry.space_group_name_H-M   'P 1'
#
loop_
_entity.id
_entity.type
_entity.pdbx_description
1 polymer ?
#
loop_
_entity_poly.entity_id
_entity_poly.type
_entity_poly.pdbx_seq_one_letter_code
_entity_poly.pdbx_strand_id
1 'polypeptide(L)'
;MILDKYKYLLFDLDDTLLDFGKAQVLAFKKLLKDENIEYNNELFEKYETINKSLWRSFERGEISNKEVTIERFIRFFSLFDRKIDGSEVDNRYRGYLAEGNQLFDGIIEMLEKLSLTHKLYIASNGIGITQYTRLKNNNLNKYFEKIFISEEIGSKKPDREFFEIIFKEICVKNKNEVLMIGDTLTSDILGANNAGIDSCLVDIHKISNPEIVPTYQIEKTIDLLEL
;
A
#
# COMPACT_ATOMS: atom_id res chain seq x y z
N MET A 1 8.99 25.99 0.71
CA MET A 1 7.87 25.10 0.29
C MET A 1 7.21 24.52 1.54
N ILE A 2 5.97 24.08 1.46
CA ILE A 2 5.27 23.47 2.61
C ILE A 2 6.03 22.23 3.12
N LEU A 3 6.63 21.47 2.20
CA LEU A 3 7.43 20.29 2.53
C LEU A 3 8.64 20.57 3.42
N ASP A 4 9.23 21.75 3.36
CA ASP A 4 10.42 22.10 4.17
C ASP A 4 10.16 21.98 5.69
N LYS A 5 8.89 21.95 6.10
CA LYS A 5 8.45 21.71 7.48
C LYS A 5 8.76 20.26 7.93
N TYR A 6 8.74 19.31 7.01
CA TYR A 6 8.77 17.88 7.33
C TYR A 6 10.18 17.32 7.18
N LYS A 7 10.68 16.72 8.22
CA LYS A 7 11.96 15.99 8.22
C LYS A 7 11.81 14.54 7.81
N TYR A 8 10.66 13.94 8.14
CA TYR A 8 10.37 12.52 7.97
C TYR A 8 9.16 12.37 7.06
N LEU A 9 9.33 11.69 5.92
CA LEU A 9 8.26 11.38 4.98
C LEU A 9 8.00 9.87 5.02
N LEU A 10 6.80 9.49 5.44
CA LEU A 10 6.34 8.11 5.46
C LEU A 10 5.48 7.87 4.22
N PHE A 11 5.91 7.01 3.33
CA PHE A 11 5.16 6.68 2.12
C PHE A 11 4.46 5.34 2.26
N ASP A 12 3.19 5.28 1.92
CA ASP A 12 2.61 4.01 1.47
C ASP A 12 3.25 3.59 0.15
N LEU A 13 3.07 2.33 -0.24
CA LEU A 13 3.71 1.78 -1.43
C LEU A 13 2.72 1.57 -2.57
N ASP A 14 1.63 0.85 -2.31
CA ASP A 14 0.64 0.46 -3.30
C ASP A 14 -0.30 1.61 -3.64
N ASP A 15 -0.50 1.87 -4.93
CA ASP A 15 -1.26 3.02 -5.45
C ASP A 15 -0.79 4.41 -4.94
N THR A 16 0.39 4.44 -4.30
CA THR A 16 1.10 5.67 -3.93
C THR A 16 2.40 5.84 -4.72
N LEU A 17 3.29 4.87 -4.68
CA LEU A 17 4.54 4.85 -5.45
C LEU A 17 4.47 3.87 -6.63
N LEU A 18 3.85 2.72 -6.41
CA LEU A 18 3.66 1.65 -7.39
C LEU A 18 2.21 1.62 -7.85
N ASP A 19 1.98 1.55 -9.16
CA ASP A 19 0.66 1.34 -9.77
C ASP A 19 0.21 -0.11 -9.49
N PHE A 20 -0.37 -0.30 -8.30
CA PHE A 20 -0.85 -1.60 -7.86
C PHE A 20 -1.99 -2.10 -8.73
N GLY A 21 -2.87 -1.20 -9.16
CA GLY A 21 -3.98 -1.56 -10.04
C GLY A 21 -3.51 -2.27 -11.31
N LYS A 22 -2.48 -1.74 -12.01
CA LYS A 22 -1.90 -2.41 -13.18
C LYS A 22 -1.21 -3.72 -12.82
N ALA A 23 -0.42 -3.75 -11.74
CA ALA A 23 0.26 -4.97 -11.30
C ALA A 23 -0.75 -6.07 -10.97
N GLN A 24 -1.83 -5.73 -10.27
CA GLN A 24 -2.91 -6.63 -9.89
C GLN A 24 -3.60 -7.26 -11.10
N VAL A 25 -3.96 -6.45 -12.10
CA VAL A 25 -4.58 -6.95 -13.35
C VAL A 25 -3.67 -7.92 -14.07
N LEU A 26 -2.38 -7.62 -14.18
CA LEU A 26 -1.41 -8.48 -14.87
C LEU A 26 -1.19 -9.80 -14.12
N ALA A 27 -1.04 -9.74 -12.80
CA ALA A 27 -0.89 -10.92 -11.96
C ALA A 27 -2.14 -11.82 -12.02
N PHE A 28 -3.33 -11.21 -11.98
CA PHE A 28 -4.58 -11.94 -12.06
C PHE A 28 -4.77 -12.63 -13.42
N LYS A 29 -4.42 -11.95 -14.53
CA LYS A 29 -4.42 -12.56 -15.88
C LYS A 29 -3.50 -13.78 -15.96
N LYS A 30 -2.30 -13.71 -15.39
CA LYS A 30 -1.37 -14.83 -15.35
C LYS A 30 -1.95 -16.00 -14.53
N LEU A 31 -2.49 -15.68 -13.36
CA LEU A 31 -3.12 -16.69 -12.50
C LEU A 31 -4.28 -17.41 -13.21
N LEU A 32 -5.20 -16.66 -13.83
CA LEU A 32 -6.33 -17.26 -14.55
C LEU A 32 -5.88 -18.14 -15.72
N LYS A 33 -4.80 -17.72 -16.43
CA LYS A 33 -4.21 -18.54 -17.51
C LYS A 33 -3.70 -19.89 -16.99
N ASP A 34 -3.01 -19.93 -15.84
CA ASP A 34 -2.55 -21.17 -15.23
C ASP A 34 -3.72 -22.09 -14.84
N GLU A 35 -4.83 -21.49 -14.46
CA GLU A 35 -6.05 -22.19 -14.07
C GLU A 35 -6.95 -22.54 -15.25
N ASN A 36 -6.51 -22.29 -16.51
CA ASN A 36 -7.27 -22.47 -17.75
C ASN A 36 -8.64 -21.75 -17.74
N ILE A 37 -8.66 -20.53 -17.16
CA ILE A 37 -9.82 -19.65 -17.14
C ILE A 37 -9.52 -18.45 -18.04
N GLU A 38 -10.41 -18.15 -18.99
CA GLU A 38 -10.28 -16.98 -19.82
C GLU A 38 -10.56 -15.70 -19.02
N TYR A 39 -9.63 -14.74 -19.08
CA TYR A 39 -9.78 -13.45 -18.41
C TYR A 39 -10.88 -12.62 -19.07
N ASN A 40 -11.74 -12.03 -18.26
CA ASN A 40 -12.60 -10.92 -18.64
C ASN A 40 -12.74 -9.91 -17.49
N ASN A 41 -13.23 -8.71 -17.78
CA ASN A 41 -13.33 -7.64 -16.78
C ASN A 41 -14.31 -7.99 -15.67
N GLU A 42 -15.40 -8.70 -15.95
CA GLU A 42 -16.38 -9.10 -14.93
C GLU A 42 -15.75 -10.01 -13.86
N LEU A 43 -14.89 -10.95 -14.26
CA LEU A 43 -14.17 -11.80 -13.31
C LEU A 43 -13.18 -10.99 -12.46
N PHE A 44 -12.52 -10.02 -13.06
CA PHE A 44 -11.61 -9.15 -12.32
C PHE A 44 -12.38 -8.29 -11.30
N GLU A 45 -13.51 -7.71 -11.66
CA GLU A 45 -14.36 -6.93 -10.76
C GLU A 45 -14.89 -7.77 -9.58
N LYS A 46 -15.26 -9.02 -9.83
CA LYS A 46 -15.66 -9.97 -8.77
C LYS A 46 -14.50 -10.24 -7.81
N TYR A 47 -13.32 -10.55 -8.36
CA TYR A 47 -12.12 -10.75 -7.55
C TYR A 47 -11.77 -9.49 -6.73
N GLU A 48 -11.77 -8.32 -7.37
CA GLU A 48 -11.45 -7.05 -6.73
C GLU A 48 -12.43 -6.73 -5.59
N THR A 49 -13.72 -6.98 -5.79
CA THR A 49 -14.75 -6.81 -4.77
C THR A 49 -14.48 -7.70 -3.55
N ILE A 50 -14.16 -8.98 -3.78
CA ILE A 50 -13.80 -9.92 -2.72
C ILE A 50 -12.53 -9.42 -1.99
N ASN A 51 -11.48 -9.11 -2.74
CA ASN A 51 -10.20 -8.67 -2.19
C ASN A 51 -10.34 -7.39 -1.36
N LYS A 52 -10.99 -6.37 -1.88
CA LYS A 52 -11.23 -5.09 -1.16
C LYS A 52 -12.06 -5.31 0.11
N SER A 53 -13.07 -6.19 0.08
CA SER A 53 -13.87 -6.46 1.28
C SER A 53 -13.04 -7.12 2.39
N LEU A 54 -12.14 -8.03 2.04
CA LEU A 54 -11.26 -8.70 3.00
C LEU A 54 -10.21 -7.75 3.57
N TRP A 55 -9.60 -6.89 2.75
CA TRP A 55 -8.67 -5.87 3.25
C TRP A 55 -9.34 -4.90 4.21
N ARG A 56 -10.59 -4.48 3.94
CA ARG A 56 -11.36 -3.66 4.89
C ARG A 56 -11.63 -4.39 6.21
N SER A 57 -11.93 -5.70 6.17
CA SER A 57 -12.07 -6.50 7.39
C SER A 57 -10.76 -6.62 8.17
N PHE A 58 -9.61 -6.72 7.47
CA PHE A 58 -8.29 -6.66 8.09
C PHE A 58 -8.03 -5.31 8.77
N GLU A 59 -8.29 -4.18 8.10
CA GLU A 59 -8.14 -2.84 8.67
C GLU A 59 -8.96 -2.67 9.96
N ARG A 60 -10.19 -3.22 10.01
CA ARG A 60 -11.03 -3.22 11.21
C ARG A 60 -10.59 -4.22 12.29
N GLY A 61 -9.57 -5.06 12.02
CA GLY A 61 -9.08 -6.06 12.96
C GLY A 61 -9.97 -7.31 13.10
N GLU A 62 -10.90 -7.53 12.16
CA GLU A 62 -11.82 -8.68 12.16
C GLU A 62 -11.14 -9.97 11.71
N ILE A 63 -10.14 -9.87 10.83
CA ILE A 63 -9.38 -10.98 10.30
C ILE A 63 -7.89 -10.64 10.24
N SER A 64 -7.04 -11.64 10.17
CA SER A 64 -5.59 -11.49 9.99
C SER A 64 -5.25 -11.27 8.51
N ASN A 65 -4.07 -10.72 8.27
CA ASN A 65 -3.45 -10.59 6.95
C ASN A 65 -3.37 -11.96 6.22
N LYS A 66 -3.02 -13.04 6.95
CA LYS A 66 -2.99 -14.40 6.41
C LYS A 66 -4.38 -14.87 5.95
N GLU A 67 -5.43 -14.53 6.68
CA GLU A 67 -6.80 -14.85 6.27
C GLU A 67 -7.19 -14.09 5.00
N VAL A 68 -6.82 -12.82 4.85
CA VAL A 68 -7.05 -12.07 3.59
C VAL A 68 -6.45 -12.81 2.41
N THR A 69 -5.18 -13.21 2.51
CA THR A 69 -4.43 -13.81 1.39
C THR A 69 -5.01 -15.17 0.98
N ILE A 70 -5.44 -15.99 1.94
CA ILE A 70 -6.01 -17.30 1.69
C ILE A 70 -7.46 -17.19 1.19
N GLU A 71 -8.30 -16.45 1.92
CA GLU A 71 -9.73 -16.38 1.68
C GLU A 71 -10.10 -15.75 0.34
N ARG A 72 -9.32 -14.77 -0.15
CA ARG A 72 -9.64 -14.09 -1.40
C ARG A 72 -9.75 -15.07 -2.58
N PHE A 73 -8.86 -16.05 -2.65
CA PHE A 73 -8.88 -17.04 -3.72
C PHE A 73 -9.85 -18.18 -3.46
N ILE A 74 -10.01 -18.62 -2.20
CA ILE A 74 -11.04 -19.61 -1.87
C ILE A 74 -12.42 -19.08 -2.30
N ARG A 75 -12.75 -17.84 -1.94
CA ARG A 75 -14.02 -17.20 -2.31
C ARG A 75 -14.14 -16.98 -3.82
N PHE A 76 -13.08 -16.55 -4.48
CA PHE A 76 -13.10 -16.35 -5.92
C PHE A 76 -13.32 -17.67 -6.68
N PHE A 77 -12.56 -18.72 -6.36
CA PHE A 77 -12.69 -20.00 -7.06
C PHE A 77 -13.96 -20.77 -6.69
N SER A 78 -14.60 -20.47 -5.56
CA SER A 78 -15.92 -21.01 -5.24
C SER A 78 -17.01 -20.60 -6.25
N LEU A 79 -16.82 -19.48 -6.96
CA LEU A 79 -17.71 -19.05 -8.05
C LEU A 79 -17.73 -20.05 -9.24
N PHE A 80 -16.75 -20.95 -9.30
CA PHE A 80 -16.61 -22.00 -10.32
C PHE A 80 -16.80 -23.40 -9.74
N ASP A 81 -17.37 -23.52 -8.52
CA ASP A 81 -17.49 -24.79 -7.79
C ASP A 81 -16.14 -25.52 -7.59
N ARG A 82 -15.03 -24.77 -7.61
CA ARG A 82 -13.66 -25.31 -7.46
C ARG A 82 -13.19 -25.19 -6.02
N LYS A 83 -12.72 -26.30 -5.47
CA LYS A 83 -11.98 -26.34 -4.21
C LYS A 83 -10.48 -26.21 -4.52
N ILE A 84 -9.83 -25.23 -3.89
CA ILE A 84 -8.40 -24.96 -4.09
C ILE A 84 -7.69 -24.84 -2.74
N ASP A 85 -6.37 -24.96 -2.74
CA ASP A 85 -5.53 -24.47 -1.65
C ASP A 85 -5.31 -22.97 -1.83
N GLY A 86 -6.00 -22.16 -1.02
CA GLY A 86 -5.92 -20.70 -1.12
C GLY A 86 -4.51 -20.17 -0.86
N SER A 87 -3.71 -20.83 -0.02
CA SER A 87 -2.32 -20.45 0.25
C SER A 87 -1.41 -20.69 -0.94
N GLU A 88 -1.56 -21.84 -1.62
CA GLU A 88 -0.79 -22.16 -2.83
C GLU A 88 -1.11 -21.16 -3.95
N VAL A 89 -2.40 -20.92 -4.20
CA VAL A 89 -2.85 -19.97 -5.22
C VAL A 89 -2.36 -18.55 -4.92
N ASP A 90 -2.44 -18.13 -3.65
CA ASP A 90 -1.94 -16.83 -3.22
C ASP A 90 -0.43 -16.69 -3.43
N ASN A 91 0.35 -17.71 -3.12
CA ASN A 91 1.80 -17.69 -3.34
C ASN A 91 2.14 -17.51 -4.83
N ARG A 92 1.45 -18.19 -5.74
CA ARG A 92 1.62 -18.01 -7.19
C ARG A 92 1.24 -16.59 -7.63
N TYR A 93 0.10 -16.11 -7.18
CA TYR A 93 -0.37 -14.77 -7.49
C TYR A 93 0.60 -13.69 -7.00
N ARG A 94 1.10 -13.79 -5.75
CA ARG A 94 2.10 -12.84 -5.23
C ARG A 94 3.43 -12.92 -5.97
N GLY A 95 3.81 -14.10 -6.47
CA GLY A 95 4.94 -14.24 -7.39
C GLY A 95 4.75 -13.37 -8.64
N TYR A 96 3.56 -13.41 -9.26
CA TYR A 96 3.24 -12.56 -10.41
C TYR A 96 3.17 -11.08 -10.08
N LEU A 97 2.65 -10.71 -8.90
CA LEU A 97 2.69 -9.32 -8.43
C LEU A 97 4.13 -8.82 -8.27
N ALA A 98 5.01 -9.67 -7.75
CA ALA A 98 6.40 -9.32 -7.51
C ALA A 98 7.21 -9.09 -8.81
N GLU A 99 6.80 -9.68 -9.92
CA GLU A 99 7.40 -9.42 -11.24
C GLU A 99 7.06 -8.02 -11.77
N GLY A 100 6.06 -7.36 -11.18
CA GLY A 100 5.56 -6.07 -11.60
C GLY A 100 6.58 -4.94 -11.36
N ASN A 101 6.82 -4.16 -12.40
CA ASN A 101 7.68 -2.97 -12.38
C ASN A 101 6.89 -1.69 -12.70
N GLN A 102 5.62 -1.67 -12.34
CA GLN A 102 4.74 -0.54 -12.61
C GLN A 102 4.96 0.53 -11.55
N LEU A 103 5.74 1.55 -11.91
CA LEU A 103 5.85 2.81 -11.18
C LEU A 103 4.86 3.82 -11.76
N PHE A 104 4.36 4.71 -10.94
CA PHE A 104 3.75 5.93 -11.47
C PHE A 104 4.82 6.84 -12.10
N ASP A 105 4.39 7.66 -13.05
CA ASP A 105 5.29 8.58 -13.74
C ASP A 105 5.92 9.59 -12.76
N GLY A 106 7.21 9.83 -12.93
CA GLY A 106 7.97 10.81 -12.15
C GLY A 106 8.40 10.38 -10.74
N ILE A 107 8.04 9.18 -10.27
CA ILE A 107 8.38 8.71 -8.91
C ILE A 107 9.88 8.69 -8.65
N ILE A 108 10.68 8.19 -9.59
CA ILE A 108 12.15 8.15 -9.44
C ILE A 108 12.72 9.55 -9.25
N GLU A 109 12.33 10.48 -10.13
CA GLU A 109 12.79 11.87 -10.05
C GLU A 109 12.38 12.54 -8.72
N MET A 110 11.14 12.30 -8.29
CA MET A 110 10.65 12.83 -7.01
C MET A 110 11.47 12.29 -5.83
N LEU A 111 11.66 10.96 -5.76
CA LEU A 111 12.43 10.34 -4.67
C LEU A 111 13.89 10.79 -4.68
N GLU A 112 14.51 10.97 -5.85
CA GLU A 112 15.88 11.51 -5.97
C GLU A 112 15.97 12.91 -5.36
N LYS A 113 15.01 13.78 -5.64
CA LYS A 113 14.99 15.14 -5.08
C LYS A 113 14.73 15.13 -3.57
N LEU A 114 13.69 14.40 -3.13
CA LEU A 114 13.28 14.39 -1.73
C LEU A 114 14.33 13.74 -0.80
N SER A 115 15.02 12.70 -1.26
CA SER A 115 16.06 12.04 -0.46
C SER A 115 17.27 12.91 -0.15
N LEU A 116 17.45 14.05 -0.85
CA LEU A 116 18.54 15.00 -0.55
C LEU A 116 18.27 15.88 0.68
N THR A 117 17.00 16.08 1.02
CA THR A 117 16.57 17.04 2.06
C THR A 117 15.72 16.41 3.16
N HIS A 118 15.11 15.26 2.90
CA HIS A 118 14.19 14.56 3.80
C HIS A 118 14.66 13.13 4.06
N LYS A 119 14.22 12.57 5.16
CA LYS A 119 14.38 11.14 5.49
C LYS A 119 13.14 10.40 5.04
N LEU A 120 13.32 9.46 4.10
CA LEU A 120 12.23 8.74 3.48
C LEU A 120 12.07 7.35 4.08
N TYR A 121 10.84 6.94 4.31
CA TYR A 121 10.48 5.65 4.89
C TYR A 121 9.27 5.06 4.16
N ILE A 122 9.19 3.73 4.10
CA ILE A 122 7.98 3.03 3.67
C ILE A 122 7.18 2.61 4.91
N ALA A 123 5.86 2.76 4.83
CA ALA A 123 4.88 2.37 5.86
C ALA A 123 3.72 1.61 5.18
N SER A 124 3.79 0.27 5.12
CA SER A 124 2.87 -0.56 4.31
C SER A 124 2.15 -1.63 5.12
N ASN A 125 0.87 -1.85 4.80
CA ASN A 125 0.06 -2.97 5.29
C ASN A 125 0.19 -4.24 4.41
N GLY A 126 0.96 -4.18 3.34
CA GLY A 126 1.15 -5.28 2.40
C GLY A 126 1.95 -6.46 2.98
N ILE A 127 2.07 -7.53 2.18
CA ILE A 127 2.84 -8.73 2.54
C ILE A 127 4.33 -8.47 2.38
N GLY A 128 5.11 -8.66 3.45
CA GLY A 128 6.53 -8.30 3.52
C GLY A 128 7.35 -8.78 2.34
N ILE A 129 7.39 -10.09 2.09
CA ILE A 129 8.17 -10.66 0.99
C ILE A 129 7.81 -10.05 -0.38
N THR A 130 6.53 -9.76 -0.61
CA THR A 130 6.05 -9.15 -1.86
C THR A 130 6.52 -7.70 -1.97
N GLN A 131 6.38 -6.92 -0.89
CA GLN A 131 6.76 -5.50 -0.88
C GLN A 131 8.28 -5.32 -1.05
N TYR A 132 9.09 -6.09 -0.33
CA TYR A 132 10.56 -6.07 -0.51
C TYR A 132 10.98 -6.44 -1.93
N THR A 133 10.35 -7.46 -2.53
CA THR A 133 10.67 -7.88 -3.90
C THR A 133 10.32 -6.79 -4.90
N ARG A 134 9.15 -6.15 -4.76
CA ARG A 134 8.72 -5.06 -5.65
C ARG A 134 9.61 -3.82 -5.52
N LEU A 135 9.95 -3.42 -4.29
CA LEU A 135 10.90 -2.33 -4.05
C LEU A 135 12.26 -2.62 -4.69
N LYS A 136 12.78 -3.84 -4.55
CA LYS A 136 14.05 -4.27 -5.15
C LYS A 136 13.98 -4.25 -6.67
N ASN A 137 12.95 -4.83 -7.27
CA ASN A 137 12.80 -4.92 -8.73
C ASN A 137 12.64 -3.54 -9.40
N ASN A 138 12.13 -2.55 -8.64
CA ASN A 138 12.01 -1.17 -9.10
C ASN A 138 13.20 -0.27 -8.67
N ASN A 139 14.26 -0.83 -8.05
CA ASN A 139 15.43 -0.10 -7.55
C ASN A 139 15.07 1.04 -6.57
N LEU A 140 14.00 0.90 -5.79
CA LEU A 140 13.54 1.92 -4.86
C LEU A 140 14.21 1.86 -3.50
N ASN A 141 14.75 0.72 -3.07
CA ASN A 141 15.36 0.51 -1.75
C ASN A 141 16.39 1.58 -1.37
N LYS A 142 17.13 2.08 -2.35
CA LYS A 142 18.21 3.07 -2.15
C LYS A 142 17.75 4.43 -1.64
N TYR A 143 16.45 4.75 -1.76
CA TYR A 143 15.89 6.05 -1.34
C TYR A 143 15.38 6.04 0.09
N PHE A 144 15.10 4.87 0.66
CA PHE A 144 14.45 4.74 1.96
C PHE A 144 15.44 4.32 3.04
N GLU A 145 15.48 5.06 4.15
CA GLU A 145 16.32 4.71 5.31
C GLU A 145 15.83 3.41 5.97
N LYS A 146 14.50 3.20 5.99
CA LYS A 146 13.88 1.98 6.54
C LYS A 146 12.52 1.71 5.92
N ILE A 147 12.15 0.44 5.91
CA ILE A 147 10.86 -0.07 5.42
C ILE A 147 10.13 -0.67 6.62
N PHE A 148 8.91 -0.22 6.84
CA PHE A 148 8.05 -0.68 7.93
C PHE A 148 6.85 -1.43 7.34
N ILE A 149 6.77 -2.73 7.65
CA ILE A 149 5.70 -3.60 7.20
C ILE A 149 4.88 -4.04 8.40
N SER A 150 3.56 -3.93 8.32
CA SER A 150 2.64 -4.25 9.43
C SER A 150 2.83 -5.66 10.00
N GLU A 151 3.10 -6.63 9.13
CA GLU A 151 3.36 -8.03 9.49
C GLU A 151 4.59 -8.18 10.40
N GLU A 152 5.64 -7.38 10.19
CA GLU A 152 6.89 -7.41 10.96
C GLU A 152 6.81 -6.59 12.24
N ILE A 153 6.03 -5.51 12.21
CA ILE A 153 5.83 -4.61 13.36
C ILE A 153 4.89 -5.23 14.40
N GLY A 154 3.93 -6.08 13.95
CA GLY A 154 2.88 -6.62 14.78
C GLY A 154 1.72 -5.65 15.05
N SER A 155 1.70 -4.52 14.37
CA SER A 155 0.62 -3.53 14.33
C SER A 155 0.45 -3.01 12.91
N LYS A 156 -0.67 -2.38 12.56
CA LYS A 156 -1.03 -2.00 11.19
C LYS A 156 -1.65 -0.61 11.12
N LYS A 157 -1.63 0.02 9.94
CA LYS A 157 -2.47 1.20 9.69
C LYS A 157 -3.96 0.78 9.68
N PRO A 158 -4.89 1.52 10.29
CA PRO A 158 -4.75 2.86 10.87
C PRO A 158 -4.43 2.87 12.38
N ASP A 159 -3.95 1.79 12.99
CA ASP A 159 -3.72 1.73 14.42
C ASP A 159 -2.64 2.75 14.82
N ARG A 160 -2.91 3.53 15.86
CA ARG A 160 -1.96 4.51 16.39
C ARG A 160 -0.62 3.85 16.77
N GLU A 161 -0.67 2.64 17.30
CA GLU A 161 0.50 1.88 17.74
C GLU A 161 1.50 1.64 16.61
N PHE A 162 1.03 1.40 15.37
CA PHE A 162 1.89 1.27 14.20
C PHE A 162 2.81 2.47 14.03
N PHE A 163 2.26 3.68 14.13
CA PHE A 163 3.02 4.91 14.00
C PHE A 163 3.92 5.20 15.21
N GLU A 164 3.45 4.89 16.43
CA GLU A 164 4.27 5.07 17.65
C GLU A 164 5.53 4.17 17.62
N ILE A 165 5.42 2.95 17.09
CA ILE A 165 6.57 2.06 16.88
C ILE A 165 7.54 2.69 15.88
N ILE A 166 7.04 3.21 14.74
CA ILE A 166 7.86 3.90 13.74
C ILE A 166 8.57 5.09 14.39
N PHE A 167 7.84 5.97 15.10
CA PHE A 167 8.41 7.17 15.72
C PHE A 167 9.53 6.83 16.71
N LYS A 168 9.35 5.79 17.51
CA LYS A 168 10.36 5.30 18.43
C LYS A 168 11.61 4.82 17.67
N GLU A 169 11.41 4.03 16.64
CA GLU A 169 12.47 3.40 15.86
C GLU A 169 13.35 4.44 15.12
N ILE A 170 12.73 5.47 14.54
CA ILE A 170 13.44 6.54 13.81
C ILE A 170 13.74 7.76 14.69
N CYS A 171 13.50 7.65 16.00
CA CYS A 171 13.79 8.69 16.99
C CYS A 171 13.13 10.04 16.68
N VAL A 172 11.85 10.06 16.32
CA VAL A 172 11.05 11.28 16.12
C VAL A 172 10.99 12.07 17.43
N LYS A 173 11.42 13.34 17.40
CA LYS A 173 11.35 14.25 18.55
C LYS A 173 10.12 15.17 18.50
N ASN A 174 9.68 15.49 17.30
CA ASN A 174 8.56 16.38 17.05
C ASN A 174 7.67 15.77 15.96
N LYS A 175 6.46 15.39 16.30
CA LYS A 175 5.49 14.80 15.37
C LYS A 175 5.07 15.76 14.25
N ASN A 176 5.15 17.07 14.47
CA ASN A 176 4.87 18.07 13.44
C ASN A 176 5.88 18.07 12.27
N GLU A 177 6.99 17.31 12.41
CA GLU A 177 7.99 17.13 11.35
C GLU A 177 7.76 15.84 10.55
N VAL A 178 6.65 15.14 10.77
CA VAL A 178 6.32 13.89 10.09
C VAL A 178 5.12 14.11 9.18
N LEU A 179 5.22 13.63 7.95
CA LEU A 179 4.12 13.58 6.98
C LEU A 179 3.89 12.14 6.52
N MET A 180 2.65 11.66 6.62
CA MET A 180 2.22 10.42 5.98
C MET A 180 1.67 10.71 4.59
N ILE A 181 2.16 10.02 3.57
CA ILE A 181 1.72 10.13 2.19
C ILE A 181 1.13 8.78 1.76
N GLY A 182 -0.11 8.76 1.33
CA GLY A 182 -0.80 7.53 0.91
C GLY A 182 -2.10 7.81 0.17
N ASP A 183 -2.68 6.77 -0.44
CA ASP A 183 -3.89 6.86 -1.25
C ASP A 183 -5.17 6.46 -0.49
N THR A 184 -5.02 5.78 0.65
CA THR A 184 -6.16 5.16 1.33
C THR A 184 -6.61 5.98 2.54
N LEU A 185 -7.85 6.52 2.48
CA LEU A 185 -8.46 7.28 3.58
C LEU A 185 -8.53 6.48 4.89
N THR A 186 -8.94 5.19 4.82
CA THR A 186 -9.23 4.37 6.01
C THR A 186 -7.98 3.79 6.68
N SER A 187 -6.84 3.79 6.01
CA SER A 187 -5.58 3.30 6.57
C SER A 187 -4.54 4.41 6.75
N ASP A 188 -4.17 5.11 5.68
CA ASP A 188 -3.10 6.10 5.70
C ASP A 188 -3.50 7.38 6.41
N ILE A 189 -4.61 7.98 5.94
CA ILE A 189 -5.06 9.27 6.43
C ILE A 189 -5.65 9.16 7.83
N LEU A 190 -6.54 8.19 8.04
CA LEU A 190 -7.07 7.90 9.37
C LEU A 190 -5.96 7.54 10.35
N GLY A 191 -4.98 6.74 9.90
CA GLY A 191 -3.83 6.36 10.72
C GLY A 191 -2.97 7.56 11.12
N ALA A 192 -2.68 8.46 10.19
CA ALA A 192 -1.98 9.71 10.47
C ALA A 192 -2.75 10.59 11.47
N ASN A 193 -4.07 10.73 11.27
CA ASN A 193 -4.95 11.47 12.18
C ASN A 193 -4.93 10.84 13.59
N ASN A 194 -5.01 9.51 13.70
CA ASN A 194 -4.96 8.78 14.98
C ASN A 194 -3.59 8.95 15.68
N ALA A 195 -2.52 9.06 14.91
CA ALA A 195 -1.15 9.26 15.42
C ALA A 195 -0.85 10.72 15.77
N GLY A 196 -1.67 11.67 15.32
CA GLY A 196 -1.48 13.11 15.52
C GLY A 196 -0.35 13.68 14.66
N ILE A 197 -0.24 13.22 13.41
CA ILE A 197 0.69 13.76 12.41
C ILE A 197 -0.09 14.27 11.18
N ASP A 198 0.56 15.10 10.38
CA ASP A 198 -0.01 15.58 9.13
C ASP A 198 -0.04 14.45 8.07
N SER A 199 -0.99 14.57 7.14
CA SER A 199 -1.21 13.60 6.07
C SER A 199 -1.37 14.28 4.72
N CYS A 200 -0.94 13.57 3.66
CA CYS A 200 -1.15 13.94 2.27
C CYS A 200 -1.85 12.79 1.54
N LEU A 201 -3.10 13.01 1.15
CA LEU A 201 -3.86 12.06 0.34
C LEU A 201 -3.43 12.18 -1.13
N VAL A 202 -3.01 11.06 -1.71
CA VAL A 202 -2.86 10.92 -3.16
C VAL A 202 -4.19 10.42 -3.72
N ASP A 203 -5.03 11.33 -4.19
CA ASP A 203 -6.44 11.04 -4.54
C ASP A 203 -6.61 10.57 -5.98
N ILE A 204 -5.98 9.44 -6.31
CA ILE A 204 -6.12 8.80 -7.63
C ILE A 204 -7.53 8.22 -7.86
N HIS A 205 -8.26 7.93 -6.79
CA HIS A 205 -9.57 7.28 -6.84
C HIS A 205 -10.75 8.25 -6.65
N LYS A 206 -10.48 9.54 -6.39
CA LYS A 206 -11.48 10.59 -6.13
C LYS A 206 -12.48 10.19 -5.04
N ILE A 207 -11.94 9.63 -3.94
CA ILE A 207 -12.71 9.17 -2.80
C ILE A 207 -12.81 10.30 -1.77
N SER A 208 -13.99 10.56 -1.26
CA SER A 208 -14.20 11.49 -0.15
C SER A 208 -14.91 10.80 1.02
N ASN A 209 -14.48 11.13 2.22
CA ASN A 209 -15.19 10.79 3.45
C ASN A 209 -15.11 12.02 4.36
N PRO A 210 -16.26 12.65 4.71
CA PRO A 210 -16.28 13.88 5.49
C PRO A 210 -15.73 13.72 6.92
N GLU A 211 -15.63 12.49 7.42
CA GLU A 211 -15.11 12.18 8.76
C GLU A 211 -13.58 11.99 8.77
N ILE A 212 -12.96 11.76 7.61
CA ILE A 212 -11.52 11.52 7.49
C ILE A 212 -10.92 12.59 6.58
N VAL A 213 -10.37 13.63 7.20
CA VAL A 213 -9.86 14.81 6.48
C VAL A 213 -8.34 14.75 6.43
N PRO A 214 -7.73 14.75 5.23
CA PRO A 214 -6.28 14.88 5.08
C PRO A 214 -5.83 16.32 5.34
N THR A 215 -4.57 16.51 5.74
CA THR A 215 -3.96 17.85 5.85
C THR A 215 -3.74 18.46 4.45
N TYR A 216 -3.31 17.61 3.51
CA TYR A 216 -3.11 17.96 2.09
C TYR A 216 -3.73 16.91 1.19
N GLN A 217 -4.06 17.31 -0.04
CA GLN A 217 -4.57 16.42 -1.07
C GLN A 217 -3.94 16.79 -2.41
N ILE A 218 -3.44 15.80 -3.13
CA ILE A 218 -2.81 15.91 -4.45
C ILE A 218 -3.43 14.87 -5.40
N GLU A 219 -3.34 15.10 -6.72
CA GLU A 219 -3.88 14.15 -7.70
C GLU A 219 -2.87 13.06 -8.05
N LYS A 220 -1.57 13.38 -8.04
CA LYS A 220 -0.48 12.46 -8.36
C LYS A 220 0.62 12.59 -7.32
N THR A 221 1.30 11.51 -7.01
CA THR A 221 2.36 11.53 -6.00
C THR A 221 3.50 12.49 -6.34
N ILE A 222 3.81 12.68 -7.64
CA ILE A 222 4.82 13.65 -8.10
C ILE A 222 4.47 15.10 -7.72
N ASP A 223 3.17 15.43 -7.57
CA ASP A 223 2.71 16.78 -7.21
C ASP A 223 3.15 17.16 -5.79
N LEU A 224 3.64 16.20 -5.01
CA LEU A 224 4.27 16.43 -3.71
C LEU A 224 5.41 17.44 -3.79
N LEU A 225 6.12 17.52 -4.93
CA LEU A 225 7.19 18.49 -5.17
C LEU A 225 6.70 19.93 -5.28
N GLU A 226 5.40 20.14 -5.43
CA GLU A 226 4.80 21.48 -5.54
C GLU A 226 4.24 21.99 -4.20
N LEU A 227 4.19 21.13 -3.15
CA LEU A 227 3.84 21.50 -1.79
C LEU A 227 5.02 22.17 -1.06
#